data_a920d26de8a71cc4d1bc180e26b323d1
#
_entry.id   a920d26de8a71cc4d1bc180e26b323d1
#
_cell.length_a   1.000
_cell.length_b   1.000
_cell.length_c   1.000
_cell.angle_alpha   90.00
_cell.angle_beta   90.00
_cell.angle_gamma   90.00
#
_symmetry.space_group_name_H-M   'P 1'
#
loop_
_entity.id
_entity.type
_entity.pdbx_description
1 polymer ?
#
loop_
_entity_poly.entity_id
_entity_poly.type
_entity_poly.pdbx_seq_one_letter_code
_entity_poly.pdbx_strand_id
1 'polypeptide(L)'
;MQTLYQSSQRLVEIYKYLNFDYQQKFGIQASVPFKIKNWFNSRLTLIGIWHHEKDNDFWDIPFNRKQCYGIAQMNNTFTLSTRPDLKLTVTGFVHSKAIQGIYDLPTSGNVNAALRYGFAKGKAILNLYCNDIFETGQISPRIRFQTQNVTNHYSCFREFGVSFTYKFGGYKEKQREGVDTSRFK
;
A
#
# COMPACT_ATOMS: atom_id res chain seq x y z
N MET A 1 10.75 14.09 5.90
CA MET A 1 11.50 12.82 5.83
C MET A 1 12.23 12.60 7.14
N GLN A 2 12.24 11.39 7.69
CA GLN A 2 13.06 11.06 8.87
C GLN A 2 14.45 10.70 8.40
N THR A 3 15.48 11.30 9.00
CA THR A 3 16.87 11.02 8.70
C THR A 3 17.61 10.61 9.94
N LEU A 4 18.49 9.66 9.78
CA LEU A 4 19.33 9.13 10.85
C LEU A 4 20.60 9.96 10.93
N TYR A 5 20.88 10.53 12.07
CA TYR A 5 22.14 11.18 12.40
C TYR A 5 22.83 10.42 13.53
N GLN A 6 24.04 9.98 13.30
CA GLN A 6 24.84 9.35 14.35
C GLN A 6 25.53 10.46 15.17
N SER A 7 25.09 10.65 16.41
CA SER A 7 25.75 11.58 17.31
C SER A 7 27.15 11.09 17.66
N SER A 8 28.04 12.00 18.04
CA SER A 8 29.39 11.68 18.58
C SER A 8 29.35 10.87 19.88
N GLN A 9 28.18 10.77 20.50
CA GLN A 9 27.93 9.85 21.62
C GLN A 9 27.55 8.50 21.04
N ARG A 10 28.38 7.49 21.21
CA ARG A 10 28.13 6.10 20.82
C ARG A 10 26.76 5.66 21.32
N LEU A 11 25.92 5.13 20.43
CA LEU A 11 24.61 4.50 20.69
C LEU A 11 23.36 5.42 20.68
N VAL A 12 23.43 6.65 20.19
CA VAL A 12 22.22 7.48 20.02
C VAL A 12 21.94 7.67 18.53
N GLU A 13 20.77 7.19 18.10
CA GLU A 13 20.23 7.47 16.77
C GLU A 13 19.26 8.65 16.86
N ILE A 14 19.51 9.69 16.08
CA ILE A 14 18.65 10.87 16.04
C ILE A 14 17.86 10.88 14.75
N TYR A 15 16.54 10.83 14.87
CA TYR A 15 15.61 10.96 13.75
C TYR A 15 15.06 12.40 13.71
N LYS A 16 15.28 13.09 12.60
CA LYS A 16 14.79 14.45 12.41
C LYS A 16 14.10 14.59 11.07
N TYR A 17 13.03 15.39 11.04
CA TYR A 17 12.37 15.77 9.80
C TYR A 17 13.12 16.95 9.16
N LEU A 18 13.53 16.79 7.91
CA LEU A 18 14.21 17.82 7.15
C LEU A 18 13.53 17.98 5.77
N ASN A 19 13.57 19.17 5.24
CA ASN A 19 13.16 19.45 3.87
C ASN A 19 14.41 19.38 2.99
N PHE A 20 14.27 18.82 1.80
CA PHE A 20 15.33 18.88 0.78
C PHE A 20 15.28 20.23 0.04
N ASP A 21 16.42 20.66 -0.47
CA ASP A 21 16.49 21.83 -1.36
C ASP A 21 15.64 21.64 -2.60
N TYR A 22 15.62 20.40 -3.13
CA TYR A 22 14.94 20.07 -4.35
C TYR A 22 14.46 18.62 -4.35
N GLN A 23 13.18 18.44 -4.69
CA GLN A 23 12.61 17.12 -4.96
C GLN A 23 11.64 17.20 -6.13
N GLN A 24 11.84 16.39 -7.15
CA GLN A 24 10.94 16.26 -8.28
C GLN A 24 10.60 14.81 -8.55
N LYS A 25 9.31 14.54 -8.73
CA LYS A 25 8.78 13.23 -9.11
C LYS A 25 7.90 13.38 -10.33
N PHE A 26 8.15 12.54 -11.31
CA PHE A 26 7.32 12.42 -12.49
C PHE A 26 6.89 10.99 -12.65
N GLY A 27 5.59 10.75 -12.81
CA GLY A 27 5.08 9.40 -12.87
C GLY A 27 4.01 9.21 -13.93
N ILE A 28 3.96 8.01 -14.48
CA ILE A 28 2.89 7.52 -15.34
C ILE A 28 2.26 6.28 -14.72
N GLN A 29 0.94 6.20 -14.77
CA GLN A 29 0.18 5.07 -14.26
C GLN A 29 -0.73 4.52 -15.35
N ALA A 30 -0.76 3.19 -15.45
CA ALA A 30 -1.74 2.47 -16.24
C ALA A 30 -2.49 1.48 -15.34
N SER A 31 -3.81 1.40 -15.48
CA SER A 31 -4.64 0.45 -14.74
C SER A 31 -5.58 -0.27 -15.71
N VAL A 32 -5.44 -1.58 -15.79
CA VAL A 32 -6.17 -2.44 -16.72
C VAL A 32 -7.06 -3.40 -15.92
N PRO A 33 -8.37 -3.16 -15.86
CA PRO A 33 -9.31 -4.15 -15.35
C PRO A 33 -9.57 -5.21 -16.43
N PHE A 34 -9.66 -6.47 -16.02
CA PHE A 34 -10.11 -7.55 -16.90
C PHE A 34 -10.96 -8.56 -16.15
N LYS A 35 -11.91 -9.15 -16.86
CA LYS A 35 -12.88 -10.09 -16.30
C LYS A 35 -12.99 -11.31 -17.19
N ILE A 36 -12.91 -12.50 -16.58
CA ILE A 36 -13.15 -13.76 -17.27
C ILE A 36 -14.45 -14.34 -16.72
N LYS A 37 -15.52 -14.25 -17.54
CA LYS A 37 -16.88 -14.67 -17.14
C LYS A 37 -17.26 -14.04 -15.77
N ASN A 38 -18.02 -14.75 -14.96
CA ASN A 38 -18.51 -14.26 -13.67
C ASN A 38 -17.70 -14.75 -12.46
N TRP A 39 -16.75 -15.64 -12.69
CA TRP A 39 -15.99 -16.25 -11.61
C TRP A 39 -14.65 -15.56 -11.32
N PHE A 40 -14.10 -14.79 -12.28
CA PHE A 40 -12.80 -14.16 -12.11
C PHE A 40 -12.85 -12.68 -12.53
N ASN A 41 -12.42 -11.82 -11.64
CA ASN A 41 -12.22 -10.39 -11.87
C ASN A 41 -10.84 -9.97 -11.38
N SER A 42 -10.11 -9.26 -12.22
CA SER A 42 -8.76 -8.82 -11.93
C SER A 42 -8.56 -7.36 -12.32
N ARG A 43 -7.60 -6.73 -11.65
CA ARG A 43 -7.08 -5.40 -12.01
C ARG A 43 -5.57 -5.41 -11.84
N LEU A 44 -4.87 -5.11 -12.92
CA LEU A 44 -3.43 -4.86 -12.93
C LEU A 44 -3.20 -3.35 -12.96
N THR A 45 -2.40 -2.84 -12.05
CA THR A 45 -1.94 -1.45 -12.03
C THR A 45 -0.43 -1.44 -12.11
N LEU A 46 0.10 -0.66 -13.04
CA LEU A 46 1.53 -0.45 -13.26
C LEU A 46 1.81 1.04 -13.13
N ILE A 47 2.83 1.39 -12.37
CA ILE A 47 3.27 2.76 -12.16
C ILE A 47 4.77 2.83 -12.45
N GLY A 48 5.17 3.74 -13.32
CA GLY A 48 6.56 4.11 -13.56
C GLY A 48 6.81 5.50 -12.98
N ILE A 49 7.89 5.67 -12.22
CA ILE A 49 8.22 6.95 -11.56
C ILE A 49 9.67 7.29 -11.87
N TRP A 50 9.89 8.50 -12.37
CA TRP A 50 11.19 9.15 -12.36
C TRP A 50 11.28 10.05 -11.15
N HIS A 51 12.38 9.98 -10.42
CA HIS A 51 12.58 10.67 -9.17
C HIS A 51 13.96 11.32 -9.15
N HIS A 52 14.00 12.60 -8.79
CA HIS A 52 15.21 13.38 -8.61
C HIS A 52 15.15 14.10 -7.27
N GLU A 53 16.15 13.90 -6.46
CA GLU A 53 16.33 14.53 -5.14
C GLU A 53 17.73 15.16 -5.06
N LYS A 54 17.80 16.36 -4.51
CA LYS A 54 19.04 17.08 -4.29
C LYS A 54 18.98 17.83 -2.98
N ASP A 55 20.08 17.82 -2.25
CA ASP A 55 20.33 18.67 -1.11
C ASP A 55 21.82 19.00 -1.07
N ASN A 56 22.15 20.28 -0.86
CA ASN A 56 23.54 20.76 -0.89
C ASN A 56 24.16 20.78 0.51
N ASP A 57 23.36 20.76 1.55
CA ASP A 57 23.82 20.94 2.95
C ASP A 57 23.09 19.98 3.91
N PHE A 58 22.77 18.79 3.45
CA PHE A 58 22.13 17.78 4.28
C PHE A 58 23.11 17.22 5.32
N TRP A 59 23.21 17.89 6.49
CA TRP A 59 24.14 17.51 7.57
C TRP A 59 25.57 17.31 7.09
N ASP A 60 26.11 18.27 6.31
CA ASP A 60 27.40 18.19 5.65
C ASP A 60 27.55 17.02 4.66
N ILE A 61 26.44 16.42 4.25
CA ILE A 61 26.39 15.31 3.30
C ILE A 61 25.58 15.73 2.06
N PRO A 62 26.16 16.47 1.11
CA PRO A 62 25.46 16.85 -0.10
C PRO A 62 25.13 15.61 -0.94
N PHE A 63 23.95 15.56 -1.50
CA PHE A 63 23.55 14.51 -2.43
C PHE A 63 22.78 15.07 -3.63
N ASN A 64 22.94 14.39 -4.77
CA ASN A 64 22.18 14.65 -5.98
C ASN A 64 21.92 13.31 -6.64
N ARG A 65 20.69 12.80 -6.48
CA ARG A 65 20.35 11.43 -6.86
C ARG A 65 19.14 11.40 -7.78
N LYS A 66 19.24 10.60 -8.84
CA LYS A 66 18.16 10.38 -9.80
C LYS A 66 17.95 8.89 -9.96
N GLN A 67 16.70 8.48 -10.03
CA GLN A 67 16.34 7.08 -10.25
C GLN A 67 14.97 6.94 -10.90
N CYS A 68 14.85 5.96 -11.81
CA CYS A 68 13.57 5.45 -12.25
C CYS A 68 13.24 4.19 -11.44
N TYR A 69 11.99 4.08 -11.01
CA TYR A 69 11.50 2.88 -10.36
C TYR A 69 10.06 2.57 -10.76
N GLY A 70 9.68 1.33 -10.61
CA GLY A 70 8.35 0.85 -10.96
C GLY A 70 7.63 0.22 -9.78
N ILE A 71 6.30 0.32 -9.84
CA ILE A 71 5.39 -0.36 -8.91
C ILE A 71 4.42 -1.18 -9.76
N ALA A 72 4.21 -2.43 -9.37
CA ALA A 72 3.16 -3.27 -9.93
C ALA A 72 2.24 -3.75 -8.80
N GLN A 73 0.94 -3.66 -9.05
CA GLN A 73 -0.08 -4.15 -8.14
C GLN A 73 -1.10 -4.97 -8.93
N MET A 74 -1.47 -6.12 -8.40
CA MET A 74 -2.50 -6.98 -8.98
C MET A 74 -3.53 -7.37 -7.93
N ASN A 75 -4.80 -7.14 -8.24
CA ASN A 75 -5.93 -7.51 -7.40
C ASN A 75 -6.77 -8.55 -8.15
N ASN A 76 -6.85 -9.76 -7.61
CA ASN A 76 -7.58 -10.86 -8.20
C ASN A 76 -8.72 -11.27 -7.29
N THR A 77 -9.93 -11.38 -7.81
CA THR A 77 -11.10 -11.89 -7.09
C THR A 77 -11.67 -13.09 -7.83
N PHE A 78 -11.71 -14.22 -7.14
CA PHE A 78 -12.28 -15.47 -7.60
C PHE A 78 -13.62 -15.67 -6.90
N THR A 79 -14.72 -15.73 -7.64
CA THR A 79 -16.03 -16.11 -7.12
C THR A 79 -16.11 -17.64 -7.16
N LEU A 80 -15.90 -18.27 -5.99
CA LEU A 80 -15.88 -19.73 -5.83
C LEU A 80 -17.29 -20.30 -5.80
N SER A 81 -18.23 -19.53 -5.21
CA SER A 81 -19.65 -19.87 -5.17
C SER A 81 -20.50 -18.61 -5.08
N THR A 82 -21.72 -18.66 -5.60
CA THR A 82 -22.72 -17.59 -5.45
C THR A 82 -23.74 -17.91 -4.38
N ARG A 83 -23.92 -19.19 -4.06
CA ARG A 83 -24.82 -19.67 -2.99
C ARG A 83 -24.19 -20.89 -2.33
N PRO A 84 -23.54 -20.72 -1.17
CA PRO A 84 -23.28 -19.47 -0.41
C PRO A 84 -22.34 -18.52 -1.15
N ASP A 85 -22.38 -17.21 -0.81
CA ASP A 85 -21.46 -16.19 -1.38
C ASP A 85 -20.05 -16.43 -0.85
N LEU A 86 -19.21 -17.12 -1.66
CA LEU A 86 -17.85 -17.47 -1.32
C LEU A 86 -16.90 -16.87 -2.35
N LYS A 87 -15.98 -16.02 -1.88
CA LYS A 87 -15.00 -15.33 -2.73
C LYS A 87 -13.61 -15.43 -2.13
N LEU A 88 -12.63 -15.72 -2.98
CA LEU A 88 -11.22 -15.62 -2.67
C LEU A 88 -10.65 -14.38 -3.34
N THR A 89 -10.00 -13.52 -2.57
CA THR A 89 -9.26 -12.37 -3.09
C THR A 89 -7.78 -12.59 -2.86
N VAL A 90 -6.97 -12.44 -3.91
CA VAL A 90 -5.52 -12.50 -3.85
C VAL A 90 -4.97 -11.20 -4.38
N THR A 91 -4.21 -10.49 -3.57
CA THR A 91 -3.55 -9.24 -3.96
C THR A 91 -2.05 -9.41 -3.93
N GLY A 92 -1.39 -8.90 -4.96
CA GLY A 92 0.06 -8.84 -5.05
C GLY A 92 0.50 -7.40 -5.24
N PHE A 93 1.60 -7.04 -4.59
CA PHE A 93 2.24 -5.75 -4.72
C PHE A 93 3.75 -5.94 -4.78
N VAL A 94 4.41 -5.22 -5.67
CA VAL A 94 5.88 -5.18 -5.76
C VAL A 94 6.31 -3.77 -6.18
N HIS A 95 7.36 -3.28 -5.56
CA HIS A 95 8.10 -2.12 -6.05
C HIS A 95 9.55 -2.48 -6.34
N SER A 96 10.12 -1.89 -7.38
CA SER A 96 11.53 -2.03 -7.69
C SER A 96 12.37 -1.14 -6.75
N LYS A 97 13.69 -1.25 -6.83
CA LYS A 97 14.61 -0.39 -6.07
C LYS A 97 14.26 1.09 -6.27
N ALA A 98 14.25 1.85 -5.19
CA ALA A 98 13.97 3.27 -5.16
C ALA A 98 14.99 4.01 -4.28
N ILE A 99 14.99 5.34 -4.35
CA ILE A 99 15.80 6.20 -3.49
C ILE A 99 14.89 7.08 -2.63
N GLN A 100 15.39 7.45 -1.46
CA GLN A 100 14.76 8.44 -0.59
C GLN A 100 15.86 9.18 0.18
N GLY A 101 16.26 10.34 -0.32
CA GLY A 101 17.42 11.07 0.20
C GLY A 101 18.69 10.23 0.15
N ILE A 102 19.29 10.00 1.31
CA ILE A 102 20.48 9.15 1.45
C ILE A 102 20.18 7.65 1.49
N TYR A 103 18.89 7.27 1.54
CA TYR A 103 18.48 5.87 1.62
C TYR A 103 18.37 5.21 0.25
N ASP A 104 18.87 4.00 0.16
CA ASP A 104 18.55 3.04 -0.88
C ASP A 104 17.43 2.13 -0.39
N LEU A 105 16.32 2.12 -1.10
CA LEU A 105 15.19 1.25 -0.82
C LEU A 105 15.30 0.03 -1.74
N PRO A 106 15.54 -1.17 -1.20
CA PRO A 106 15.60 -2.38 -2.01
C PRO A 106 14.23 -2.72 -2.60
N THR A 107 14.22 -3.59 -3.60
CA THR A 107 12.98 -4.19 -4.10
C THR A 107 12.27 -4.91 -2.96
N SER A 108 10.97 -4.70 -2.84
CA SER A 108 10.10 -5.35 -1.86
C SER A 108 8.73 -5.59 -2.48
N GLY A 109 8.00 -6.54 -1.94
CA GLY A 109 6.65 -6.82 -2.38
C GLY A 109 6.00 -7.86 -1.49
N ASN A 110 4.67 -7.90 -1.50
CA ASN A 110 3.91 -8.83 -0.70
C ASN A 110 2.79 -9.47 -1.51
N VAL A 111 2.32 -10.60 -1.01
CA VAL A 111 1.12 -11.28 -1.48
C VAL A 111 0.21 -11.51 -0.29
N ASN A 112 -1.05 -11.07 -0.43
CA ASN A 112 -2.07 -11.26 0.58
C ASN A 112 -3.21 -12.09 0.00
N ALA A 113 -3.89 -12.86 0.85
CA ALA A 113 -5.09 -13.59 0.48
C ALA A 113 -6.19 -13.38 1.52
N ALA A 114 -7.44 -13.32 1.06
CA ALA A 114 -8.60 -13.21 1.90
C ALA A 114 -9.73 -14.09 1.35
N LEU A 115 -10.32 -14.89 2.22
CA LEU A 115 -11.49 -15.70 1.93
C LEU A 115 -12.71 -15.09 2.60
N ARG A 116 -13.67 -14.66 1.79
CA ARG A 116 -14.94 -14.09 2.23
C ARG A 116 -16.05 -15.12 2.09
N TYR A 117 -16.76 -15.37 3.18
CA TYR A 117 -17.93 -16.23 3.24
C TYR A 117 -19.15 -15.44 3.70
N GLY A 118 -20.12 -15.29 2.81
CA GLY A 118 -21.38 -14.59 3.08
C GLY A 118 -22.51 -15.61 3.32
N PHE A 119 -23.23 -15.49 4.45
CA PHE A 119 -24.33 -16.36 4.83
C PHE A 119 -25.50 -15.60 5.46
N ALA A 120 -26.51 -16.30 6.00
CA ALA A 120 -27.71 -15.68 6.56
C ALA A 120 -28.38 -14.67 5.59
N LYS A 121 -28.55 -15.06 4.30
CA LYS A 121 -29.13 -14.23 3.24
C LYS A 121 -28.38 -12.91 3.04
N GLY A 122 -27.04 -12.91 3.21
CA GLY A 122 -26.16 -11.75 3.06
C GLY A 122 -26.09 -10.82 4.28
N LYS A 123 -26.72 -11.18 5.39
CA LYS A 123 -26.65 -10.43 6.64
C LYS A 123 -25.35 -10.68 7.42
N ALA A 124 -24.78 -11.86 7.28
CA ALA A 124 -23.55 -12.27 7.98
C ALA A 124 -22.42 -12.47 6.97
N ILE A 125 -21.25 -11.96 7.31
CA ILE A 125 -20.02 -12.09 6.51
C ILE A 125 -18.90 -12.50 7.46
N LEU A 126 -18.21 -13.59 7.13
CA LEU A 126 -16.97 -14.02 7.73
C LEU A 126 -15.84 -13.81 6.74
N ASN A 127 -14.77 -13.14 7.16
CA ASN A 127 -13.55 -13.02 6.39
C ASN A 127 -12.40 -13.65 7.16
N LEU A 128 -11.66 -14.51 6.46
CA LEU A 128 -10.37 -15.04 6.89
C LEU A 128 -9.31 -14.40 6.00
N TYR A 129 -8.23 -13.87 6.57
CA TYR A 129 -7.19 -13.27 5.76
C TYR A 129 -5.79 -13.65 6.25
N CYS A 130 -4.86 -13.62 5.31
CA CYS A 130 -3.44 -13.75 5.55
C CYS A 130 -2.72 -12.64 4.79
N ASN A 131 -2.04 -11.77 5.52
CA ASN A 131 -1.20 -10.72 4.96
C ASN A 131 0.24 -11.20 4.88
N ASP A 132 0.92 -10.77 3.81
CA ASP A 132 2.31 -11.06 3.53
C ASP A 132 2.67 -12.56 3.66
N ILE A 133 1.99 -13.38 2.86
CA ILE A 133 2.08 -14.85 2.89
C ILE A 133 3.53 -15.36 2.83
N PHE A 134 4.41 -14.63 2.10
CA PHE A 134 5.79 -15.02 1.87
C PHE A 134 6.81 -14.28 2.76
N GLU A 135 6.34 -13.36 3.62
CA GLU A 135 7.20 -12.52 4.48
C GLU A 135 8.23 -11.69 3.69
N THR A 136 7.79 -11.16 2.55
CA THR A 136 8.63 -10.41 1.60
C THR A 136 8.28 -8.93 1.52
N GLY A 137 7.25 -8.48 2.25
CA GLY A 137 6.77 -7.10 2.27
C GLY A 137 7.68 -6.11 2.97
N GLN A 138 8.72 -6.58 3.62
CA GLN A 138 9.65 -5.74 4.36
C GLN A 138 10.48 -4.86 3.44
N ILE A 139 10.53 -3.57 3.77
CA ILE A 139 11.49 -2.64 3.22
C ILE A 139 12.60 -2.46 4.24
N SER A 140 13.84 -2.87 3.90
CA SER A 140 15.03 -2.67 4.72
C SER A 140 15.88 -1.56 4.11
N PRO A 141 15.66 -0.28 4.47
CA PRO A 141 16.41 0.84 3.92
C PRO A 141 17.89 0.70 4.23
N ARG A 142 18.72 1.05 3.27
CA ARG A 142 20.18 1.01 3.39
C ARG A 142 20.73 2.39 3.17
N ILE A 143 21.67 2.79 4.02
CA ILE A 143 22.51 3.97 3.84
C ILE A 143 23.88 3.48 3.37
N ARG A 144 24.27 3.87 2.17
CA ARG A 144 25.63 3.63 1.64
C ARG A 144 26.15 4.95 1.11
N PHE A 145 26.60 5.76 2.03
CA PHE A 145 27.08 7.08 1.67
C PHE A 145 28.35 7.44 2.46
N GLN A 146 29.42 7.77 1.73
CA GLN A 146 30.74 8.03 2.30
C GLN A 146 31.20 6.90 3.26
N THR A 147 31.39 7.23 4.54
CA THR A 147 31.80 6.28 5.59
C THR A 147 30.63 5.56 6.26
N GLN A 148 29.39 5.93 5.93
CA GLN A 148 28.21 5.34 6.53
C GLN A 148 27.73 4.11 5.73
N ASN A 149 27.66 2.98 6.41
CA ASN A 149 27.09 1.74 5.84
C ASN A 149 26.16 1.14 6.89
N VAL A 150 24.88 1.54 6.82
CA VAL A 150 23.84 1.12 7.76
C VAL A 150 22.74 0.42 7.00
N THR A 151 22.26 -0.69 7.52
CA THR A 151 21.06 -1.38 7.03
C THR A 151 20.06 -1.48 8.18
N ASN A 152 18.89 -0.87 8.02
CA ASN A 152 17.82 -0.98 8.98
C ASN A 152 17.02 -2.24 8.67
N HIS A 153 16.97 -3.18 9.59
CA HIS A 153 16.16 -4.38 9.48
C HIS A 153 14.87 -4.18 10.28
N TYR A 154 13.75 -4.22 9.58
CA TYR A 154 12.44 -4.27 10.22
C TYR A 154 11.94 -5.70 10.15
N SER A 155 11.45 -6.25 11.25
CA SER A 155 10.82 -7.55 11.24
C SER A 155 9.45 -7.45 10.58
N CYS A 156 9.23 -8.27 9.57
CA CYS A 156 7.95 -8.44 8.92
C CYS A 156 7.42 -9.82 9.28
N PHE A 157 6.20 -9.88 9.73
CA PHE A 157 5.58 -11.14 10.11
C PHE A 157 4.35 -11.38 9.24
N ARG A 158 4.15 -12.63 8.87
CA ARG A 158 2.90 -13.08 8.31
C ARG A 158 1.79 -12.87 9.33
N GLU A 159 0.74 -12.19 8.91
CA GLU A 159 -0.39 -11.87 9.77
C GLU A 159 -1.62 -12.68 9.33
N PHE A 160 -2.23 -13.38 10.27
CA PHE A 160 -3.53 -14.05 10.07
C PHE A 160 -4.60 -13.30 10.85
N GLY A 161 -5.75 -13.15 10.24
CA GLY A 161 -6.86 -12.52 10.92
C GLY A 161 -8.21 -13.07 10.51
N VAL A 162 -9.17 -12.84 11.40
CA VAL A 162 -10.58 -13.20 11.23
C VAL A 162 -11.42 -11.97 11.52
N SER A 163 -12.36 -11.65 10.64
CA SER A 163 -13.36 -10.64 10.92
C SER A 163 -14.76 -11.17 10.67
N PHE A 164 -15.67 -10.84 11.56
CA PHE A 164 -17.08 -11.17 11.45
C PHE A 164 -17.91 -9.90 11.43
N THR A 165 -18.75 -9.77 10.41
CA THR A 165 -19.67 -8.64 10.25
C THR A 165 -21.09 -9.14 10.20
N TYR A 166 -21.96 -8.58 11.05
CA TYR A 166 -23.38 -8.85 10.99
C TYR A 166 -24.18 -7.55 10.81
N LYS A 167 -25.07 -7.53 9.81
CA LYS A 167 -25.93 -6.39 9.51
C LYS A 167 -27.22 -6.49 10.30
N PHE A 168 -27.36 -5.65 11.32
CA PHE A 168 -28.59 -5.51 12.09
C PHE A 168 -29.54 -4.51 11.41
N GLY A 169 -30.82 -4.83 11.39
CA GLY A 169 -31.86 -3.91 10.92
C GLY A 169 -32.03 -3.89 9.38
N GLY A 170 -33.21 -3.53 8.97
CA GLY A 170 -33.59 -3.21 7.59
C GLY A 170 -34.07 -1.77 7.54
N TYR A 171 -33.19 -0.79 7.84
CA TYR A 171 -33.54 0.62 7.63
C TYR A 171 -33.75 0.81 6.12
N LYS A 172 -35.01 0.90 5.70
CA LYS A 172 -35.37 1.44 4.40
C LYS A 172 -35.36 2.95 4.58
N GLU A 173 -34.43 3.61 3.92
CA GLU A 173 -34.45 5.07 3.82
C GLU A 173 -35.83 5.48 3.33
N LYS A 174 -36.60 6.17 4.20
CA LYS A 174 -37.87 6.76 3.77
C LYS A 174 -37.51 7.81 2.72
N GLN A 175 -37.97 7.61 1.48
CA GLN A 175 -37.92 8.69 0.50
C GLN A 175 -38.61 9.89 1.14
N ARG A 176 -37.86 10.96 1.37
CA ARG A 176 -38.45 12.23 1.77
C ARG A 176 -39.34 12.67 0.63
N GLU A 177 -40.64 12.76 0.88
CA GLU A 177 -41.55 13.43 -0.02
C GLU A 177 -40.98 14.82 -0.30
N GLY A 178 -40.86 15.16 -1.58
CA GLY A 178 -40.38 16.47 -1.99
C GLY A 178 -41.20 17.55 -1.32
N VAL A 179 -40.55 18.61 -0.89
CA VAL A 179 -41.23 19.78 -0.31
C VAL A 179 -42.24 20.28 -1.33
N ASP A 180 -43.51 20.29 -0.95
CA ASP A 180 -44.59 20.84 -1.78
C ASP A 180 -44.35 22.34 -1.96
N THR A 181 -43.90 22.70 -3.18
CA THR A 181 -43.65 24.10 -3.56
C THR A 181 -44.86 24.76 -4.20
N SER A 182 -46.05 24.10 -4.22
CA SER A 182 -47.25 24.62 -4.86
C SER A 182 -47.76 25.94 -4.25
N ARG A 183 -47.32 26.30 -3.05
CA ARG A 183 -47.71 27.54 -2.36
C ARG A 183 -46.90 28.76 -2.80
N PHE A 184 -45.90 28.60 -3.68
CA PHE A 184 -45.01 29.68 -4.12
C PHE A 184 -45.21 30.04 -5.60
N LYS A 185 -46.37 29.78 -6.16
CA LYS A 185 -46.80 30.28 -7.47
C LYS A 185 -47.76 31.45 -7.31
#